data_17bba966be8c12faa6985c58a42ff738
#
_entry.id   17bba966be8c12faa6985c58a42ff738
#
_cell.length_a   1.000
_cell.length_b   1.000
_cell.length_c   1.000
_cell.angle_alpha   90.00
_cell.angle_beta   90.00
_cell.angle_gamma   90.00
#
_symmetry.space_group_name_H-M   'P 1'
#
loop_
_entity.id
_entity.type
_entity.pdbx_description
1 polymer ?
#
loop_
_entity_poly.entity_id
_entity_poly.type
_entity_poly.pdbx_seq_one_letter_code
_entity_poly.pdbx_strand_id
1 'polypeptide(L)'
;MPQATINEILAKFDIRDADIKRIRGAAPVLKREMDAFIADFYTWMAQHREYQTFFASNPSRLERVKQLQRVNWNTFLEADLNQAWFDARKHVGAVHAHIDLPNDIYFAGMAVSTNLMADRLRKAKGEVKEVIERTRAMSLKEPTAP
;
A
#
# COMPACT_ATOMS: atom_id res chain seq x y z
N MET A 1 -25.52 11.69 17.31
CA MET A 1 -25.37 12.01 15.88
C MET A 1 -25.49 10.75 15.05
N PRO A 2 -26.28 10.71 13.98
CA PRO A 2 -26.34 9.55 13.11
C PRO A 2 -24.98 9.34 12.44
N GLN A 3 -24.60 8.08 12.27
CA GLN A 3 -23.36 7.70 11.60
C GLN A 3 -23.48 7.98 10.09
N ALA A 4 -22.44 8.56 9.49
CA ALA A 4 -22.42 8.82 8.06
C ALA A 4 -22.49 7.52 7.26
N THR A 5 -23.27 7.52 6.19
CA THR A 5 -23.35 6.40 5.24
C THR A 5 -22.05 6.29 4.44
N ILE A 6 -21.81 5.13 3.84
CA ILE A 6 -20.65 4.92 2.96
C ILE A 6 -20.63 5.95 1.82
N ASN A 7 -21.77 6.20 1.18
CA ASN A 7 -21.86 7.16 0.08
C ASN A 7 -21.53 8.59 0.52
N GLU A 8 -21.97 8.98 1.72
CA GLU A 8 -21.60 10.28 2.30
C GLU A 8 -20.10 10.39 2.55
N ILE A 9 -19.47 9.32 3.05
CA ILE A 9 -18.02 9.29 3.28
C ILE A 9 -17.27 9.41 1.95
N LEU A 10 -17.63 8.62 0.95
CA LEU A 10 -17.00 8.67 -0.37
C LEU A 10 -17.12 10.06 -1.01
N ALA A 11 -18.30 10.69 -0.88
CA ALA A 11 -18.52 12.04 -1.38
C ALA A 11 -17.66 13.09 -0.68
N LYS A 12 -17.53 13.01 0.65
CA LYS A 12 -16.69 13.93 1.44
C LYS A 12 -15.22 13.87 1.05
N PHE A 13 -14.73 12.69 0.70
CA PHE A 13 -13.34 12.49 0.25
C PHE A 13 -13.17 12.61 -1.27
N ASP A 14 -14.24 12.97 -2.01
CA ASP A 14 -14.25 13.06 -3.48
C ASP A 14 -13.75 11.77 -4.17
N ILE A 15 -14.09 10.63 -3.59
CA ILE A 15 -13.73 9.31 -4.15
C ILE A 15 -14.76 8.92 -5.20
N ARG A 16 -14.32 8.72 -6.44
CA ARG A 16 -15.13 8.44 -7.62
C ARG A 16 -14.85 7.05 -8.16
N ASP A 17 -15.73 6.55 -9.02
CA ASP A 17 -15.55 5.24 -9.69
C ASP A 17 -14.23 5.15 -10.46
N ALA A 18 -13.77 6.25 -11.06
CA ALA A 18 -12.47 6.31 -11.73
C ALA A 18 -11.29 6.04 -10.78
N ASP A 19 -11.37 6.50 -9.52
CA ASP A 19 -10.34 6.27 -8.51
C ASP A 19 -10.32 4.80 -8.08
N ILE A 20 -11.50 4.20 -7.91
CA ILE A 20 -11.62 2.77 -7.59
C ILE A 20 -11.02 1.92 -8.71
N LYS A 21 -11.30 2.24 -9.97
CA LYS A 21 -10.70 1.56 -11.13
C LYS A 21 -9.18 1.69 -11.16
N ARG A 22 -8.64 2.86 -10.84
CA ARG A 22 -7.18 3.09 -10.78
C ARG A 22 -6.54 2.24 -9.69
N ILE A 23 -7.12 2.20 -8.50
CA ILE A 23 -6.61 1.37 -7.39
C ILE A 23 -6.65 -0.11 -7.76
N ARG A 24 -7.76 -0.60 -8.30
CA ARG A 24 -7.89 -1.99 -8.75
C ARG A 24 -6.93 -2.33 -9.89
N GLY A 25 -6.66 -1.39 -10.79
CA GLY A 25 -5.67 -1.56 -11.85
C GLY A 25 -4.23 -1.62 -11.33
N ALA A 26 -3.92 -0.88 -10.28
CA ALA A 26 -2.60 -0.88 -9.63
C ALA A 26 -2.39 -2.08 -8.68
N ALA A 27 -3.48 -2.66 -8.16
CA ALA A 27 -3.45 -3.69 -7.14
C ALA A 27 -2.58 -4.92 -7.48
N PRO A 28 -2.59 -5.49 -8.69
CA PRO A 28 -1.73 -6.63 -9.03
C PRO A 28 -0.23 -6.33 -8.85
N VAL A 29 0.21 -5.14 -9.24
CA VAL A 29 1.61 -4.70 -9.07
C VAL A 29 1.93 -4.54 -7.59
N LEU A 30 1.09 -3.82 -6.85
CA LEU A 30 1.31 -3.55 -5.43
C LEU A 30 1.25 -4.81 -4.58
N LYS A 31 0.37 -5.75 -4.89
CA LYS A 31 0.30 -7.06 -4.21
C LYS A 31 1.57 -7.89 -4.44
N ARG A 32 2.10 -7.86 -5.65
CA ARG A 32 3.36 -8.55 -5.99
C ARG A 32 4.56 -7.95 -5.26
N GLU A 33 4.57 -6.64 -5.06
CA GLU A 33 5.62 -5.88 -4.38
C GLU A 33 5.40 -5.76 -2.85
N MET A 34 4.38 -6.40 -2.31
CA MET A 34 3.95 -6.17 -0.93
C MET A 34 5.02 -6.51 0.10
N ASP A 35 5.75 -7.60 -0.06
CA ASP A 35 6.79 -7.99 0.88
C ASP A 35 7.95 -6.99 0.90
N ALA A 36 8.35 -6.50 -0.27
CA ALA A 36 9.37 -5.47 -0.39
C ALA A 36 8.89 -4.13 0.21
N PHE A 37 7.64 -3.76 -0.02
CA PHE A 37 7.02 -2.58 0.59
C PHE A 37 7.03 -2.65 2.12
N ILE A 38 6.61 -3.77 2.70
CA ILE A 38 6.60 -3.98 4.15
C ILE A 38 8.01 -3.93 4.72
N ALA A 39 8.99 -4.55 4.06
CA ALA A 39 10.39 -4.49 4.46
C ALA A 39 10.91 -3.04 4.48
N ASP A 40 10.65 -2.27 3.45
CA ASP A 40 11.06 -0.85 3.37
C ASP A 40 10.39 -0.02 4.45
N PHE A 41 9.10 -0.25 4.73
CA PHE A 41 8.38 0.43 5.78
C PHE A 41 9.02 0.21 7.15
N TYR A 42 9.35 -1.02 7.51
CA TYR A 42 10.00 -1.32 8.78
C TYR A 42 11.47 -0.90 8.84
N THR A 43 12.17 -0.82 7.72
CA THR A 43 13.50 -0.19 7.65
C THR A 43 13.41 1.29 8.02
N TRP A 44 12.40 1.99 7.53
CA TRP A 44 12.11 3.36 7.94
C TRP A 44 11.72 3.43 9.42
N MET A 45 10.79 2.59 9.86
CA MET A 45 10.30 2.58 11.24
C MET A 45 11.42 2.32 12.26
N ALA A 46 12.40 1.49 11.91
CA ALA A 46 13.52 1.14 12.78
C ALA A 46 14.42 2.34 13.15
N GLN A 47 14.31 3.44 12.42
CA GLN A 47 15.02 4.69 12.72
C GLN A 47 14.36 5.51 13.82
N HIS A 48 13.16 5.11 14.28
CA HIS A 48 12.37 5.86 15.25
C HIS A 48 12.25 5.10 16.57
N ARG A 49 12.14 5.86 17.68
CA ARG A 49 12.08 5.30 19.04
C ARG A 49 10.88 4.38 19.26
N GLU A 50 9.79 4.59 18.54
CA GLU A 50 8.58 3.77 18.64
C GLU A 50 8.84 2.32 18.22
N TYR A 51 9.72 2.09 17.25
CA TYR A 51 10.16 0.75 16.88
C TYR A 51 10.84 0.03 18.06
N GLN A 52 11.71 0.73 18.78
CA GLN A 52 12.37 0.18 19.96
C GLN A 52 11.35 -0.19 21.05
N THR A 53 10.37 0.68 21.27
CA THR A 53 9.32 0.46 22.28
C THR A 53 8.45 -0.76 21.96
N PHE A 54 8.04 -0.94 20.68
CA PHE A 54 7.05 -1.95 20.32
C PHE A 54 7.64 -3.27 19.82
N PHE A 55 8.84 -3.27 19.23
CA PHE A 55 9.34 -4.42 18.47
C PHE A 55 10.74 -4.90 18.85
N ALA A 56 11.65 -4.04 19.29
CA ALA A 56 13.07 -4.41 19.45
C ALA A 56 13.28 -5.57 20.43
N SER A 57 12.49 -5.64 21.50
CA SER A 57 12.55 -6.71 22.50
C SER A 57 11.67 -7.93 22.17
N ASN A 58 10.91 -7.89 21.07
CA ASN A 58 9.96 -8.94 20.71
C ASN A 58 9.91 -9.18 19.20
N PRO A 59 10.88 -9.93 18.63
CA PRO A 59 10.93 -10.23 17.20
C PRO A 59 9.69 -10.98 16.69
N SER A 60 9.09 -11.86 17.49
CA SER A 60 7.89 -12.59 17.10
C SER A 60 6.67 -11.65 16.95
N ARG A 61 6.59 -10.60 17.74
CA ARG A 61 5.56 -9.56 17.58
C ARG A 61 5.72 -8.84 16.26
N LEU A 62 6.93 -8.46 15.90
CA LEU A 62 7.22 -7.81 14.61
C LEU A 62 6.77 -8.68 13.44
N GLU A 63 7.13 -9.95 13.42
CA GLU A 63 6.73 -10.88 12.35
C GLU A 63 5.21 -11.02 12.25
N ARG A 64 4.53 -11.14 13.39
CA ARG A 64 3.06 -11.19 13.43
C ARG A 64 2.43 -9.90 12.87
N VAL A 65 2.94 -8.74 13.23
CA VAL A 65 2.43 -7.45 12.75
C VAL A 65 2.68 -7.29 11.25
N LYS A 66 3.82 -7.73 10.74
CA LYS A 66 4.10 -7.75 9.28
C LYS A 66 3.08 -8.62 8.53
N GLN A 67 2.70 -9.78 9.05
CA GLN A 67 1.67 -10.64 8.47
C GLN A 67 0.29 -9.94 8.46
N LEU A 68 -0.09 -9.32 9.59
CA LEU A 68 -1.33 -8.57 9.70
C LEU A 68 -1.36 -7.38 8.72
N GLN A 69 -0.25 -6.68 8.55
CA GLN A 69 -0.13 -5.61 7.56
C GLN A 69 -0.29 -6.12 6.14
N ARG A 70 0.30 -7.26 5.80
CA ARG A 70 0.13 -7.86 4.47
C ARG A 70 -1.34 -8.12 4.16
N VAL A 71 -2.05 -8.76 5.08
CA VAL A 71 -3.49 -9.01 4.94
C VAL A 71 -4.27 -7.70 4.82
N ASN A 72 -3.97 -6.74 5.67
CA ASN A 72 -4.64 -5.44 5.68
C ASN A 72 -4.46 -4.68 4.36
N TRP A 73 -3.24 -4.59 3.84
CA TRP A 73 -2.97 -3.89 2.59
C TRP A 73 -3.55 -4.62 1.38
N ASN A 74 -3.48 -5.94 1.33
CA ASN A 74 -4.10 -6.71 0.26
C ASN A 74 -5.62 -6.49 0.21
N THR A 75 -6.29 -6.52 1.35
CA THR A 75 -7.73 -6.23 1.44
C THR A 75 -8.03 -4.76 1.08
N PHE A 76 -7.18 -3.83 1.51
CA PHE A 76 -7.30 -2.42 1.13
C PHE A 76 -7.29 -2.22 -0.39
N LEU A 77 -6.36 -2.89 -1.08
CA LEU A 77 -6.17 -2.77 -2.53
C LEU A 77 -7.30 -3.41 -3.35
N GLU A 78 -8.12 -4.26 -2.77
CA GLU A 78 -9.33 -4.78 -3.42
C GLU A 78 -10.36 -3.68 -3.67
N ALA A 79 -10.33 -2.63 -2.85
CA ALA A 79 -11.15 -1.43 -2.97
C ALA A 79 -12.67 -1.73 -3.12
N ASP A 80 -13.16 -2.70 -2.34
CA ASP A 80 -14.58 -3.07 -2.38
C ASP A 80 -15.49 -1.98 -1.78
N LEU A 81 -14.94 -1.15 -0.88
CA LEU A 81 -15.59 0.01 -0.26
C LEU A 81 -16.99 -0.30 0.30
N ASN A 82 -17.19 -1.54 0.74
CA ASN A 82 -18.40 -1.99 1.43
C ASN A 82 -18.25 -1.84 2.95
N GLN A 83 -19.27 -2.18 3.71
CA GLN A 83 -19.27 -2.08 5.17
C GLN A 83 -18.11 -2.85 5.79
N ALA A 84 -17.84 -4.07 5.33
CA ALA A 84 -16.75 -4.90 5.84
C ALA A 84 -15.37 -4.25 5.59
N TRP A 85 -15.19 -3.60 4.45
CA TRP A 85 -13.96 -2.86 4.14
C TRP A 85 -13.74 -1.70 5.11
N PHE A 86 -14.79 -0.91 5.39
CA PHE A 86 -14.72 0.20 6.35
C PHE A 86 -14.52 -0.29 7.79
N ASP A 87 -15.20 -1.35 8.19
CA ASP A 87 -15.06 -1.92 9.54
C ASP A 87 -13.65 -2.44 9.79
N ALA A 88 -13.02 -3.05 8.79
CA ALA A 88 -11.62 -3.45 8.87
C ALA A 88 -10.67 -2.25 9.07
N ARG A 89 -10.93 -1.12 8.41
CA ARG A 89 -10.12 0.12 8.60
C ARG A 89 -10.33 0.73 9.99
N LYS A 90 -11.57 0.75 10.49
CA LYS A 90 -11.87 1.19 11.86
C LYS A 90 -11.16 0.32 12.90
N HIS A 91 -11.13 -0.99 12.69
CA HIS A 91 -10.43 -1.91 13.58
C HIS A 91 -8.92 -1.60 13.64
N VAL A 92 -8.28 -1.36 12.51
CA VAL A 92 -6.86 -0.96 12.46
C VAL A 92 -6.64 0.33 13.26
N GLY A 93 -7.50 1.34 13.09
CA GLY A 93 -7.42 2.58 13.85
C GLY A 93 -7.58 2.35 15.35
N ALA A 94 -8.52 1.51 15.76
CA ALA A 94 -8.76 1.19 17.17
C ALA A 94 -7.55 0.48 17.81
N VAL A 95 -6.89 -0.43 17.08
CA VAL A 95 -5.66 -1.10 17.57
C VAL A 95 -4.54 -0.08 17.81
N HIS A 96 -4.31 0.86 16.90
CA HIS A 96 -3.30 1.90 17.06
C HIS A 96 -3.62 2.84 18.25
N ALA A 97 -4.89 3.20 18.44
CA ALA A 97 -5.32 3.97 19.58
C ALA A 97 -5.12 3.21 20.91
N HIS A 98 -5.40 1.90 20.92
CA HIS A 98 -5.26 1.06 22.12
C HIS A 98 -3.81 0.94 22.61
N ILE A 99 -2.84 0.95 21.71
CA ILE A 99 -1.41 0.89 22.05
C ILE A 99 -0.80 2.28 22.33
N ASP A 100 -1.60 3.32 22.37
CA ASP A 100 -1.15 4.70 22.56
C ASP A 100 -0.06 5.12 21.54
N LEU A 101 -0.19 4.70 20.29
CA LEU A 101 0.75 5.11 19.26
C LEU A 101 0.65 6.64 19.05
N PRO A 102 1.75 7.39 19.20
CA PRO A 102 1.73 8.82 18.96
C PRO A 102 1.21 9.19 17.56
N ASN A 103 0.40 10.24 17.47
CA ASN A 103 -0.21 10.65 16.22
C ASN A 103 0.80 11.05 15.15
N ASP A 104 1.92 11.66 15.55
CA ASP A 104 2.97 12.08 14.62
C ASP A 104 3.58 10.88 13.87
N ILE A 105 3.94 9.81 14.56
CA ILE A 105 4.49 8.61 13.91
C ILE A 105 3.40 7.86 13.11
N TYR A 106 2.15 7.89 13.55
CA TYR A 106 1.03 7.32 12.80
C TYR A 106 0.83 8.02 11.45
N PHE A 107 0.73 9.35 11.45
CA PHE A 107 0.59 10.13 10.22
C PHE A 107 1.84 10.09 9.34
N ALA A 108 3.02 10.13 9.93
CA ALA A 108 4.27 9.93 9.21
C ALA A 108 4.30 8.56 8.52
N GLY A 109 3.85 7.50 9.20
CA GLY A 109 3.73 6.16 8.63
C GLY A 109 2.78 6.09 7.44
N MET A 110 1.66 6.81 7.49
CA MET A 110 0.73 6.91 6.36
C MET A 110 1.37 7.62 5.16
N ALA A 111 2.06 8.72 5.38
CA ALA A 111 2.78 9.45 4.33
C ALA A 111 3.89 8.61 3.69
N VAL A 112 4.70 7.94 4.50
CA VAL A 112 5.77 7.04 4.03
C VAL A 112 5.19 5.86 3.24
N SER A 113 4.11 5.25 3.71
CA SER A 113 3.43 4.17 2.99
C SER A 113 2.96 4.62 1.61
N THR A 114 2.36 5.79 1.50
CA THR A 114 1.93 6.37 0.22
C THR A 114 3.11 6.59 -0.73
N ASN A 115 4.21 7.15 -0.24
CA ASN A 115 5.41 7.39 -1.03
C ASN A 115 6.06 6.08 -1.50
N LEU A 116 6.17 5.09 -0.63
CA LEU A 116 6.74 3.78 -0.96
C LEU A 116 5.90 3.06 -2.03
N MET A 117 4.58 3.09 -1.91
CA MET A 117 3.69 2.51 -2.93
C MET A 117 3.80 3.24 -4.27
N ALA A 118 3.82 4.57 -4.26
CA ALA A 118 4.00 5.36 -5.48
C ALA A 118 5.32 5.05 -6.18
N ASP A 119 6.41 4.91 -5.44
CA ASP A 119 7.72 4.56 -5.99
C ASP A 119 7.72 3.17 -6.62
N ARG A 120 7.07 2.20 -5.99
CA ARG A 120 6.90 0.85 -6.56
C ARG A 120 6.12 0.86 -7.87
N LEU A 121 5.05 1.64 -7.96
CA LEU A 121 4.28 1.78 -9.20
C LEU A 121 5.08 2.45 -10.32
N ARG A 122 5.82 3.50 -10.02
CA ARG A 122 6.69 4.18 -11.01
C ARG A 122 7.77 3.24 -11.54
N LYS A 123 8.38 2.45 -10.66
CA LYS A 123 9.42 1.48 -11.02
C LYS A 123 8.87 0.39 -11.94
N ALA A 124 7.72 -0.20 -11.61
CA ALA A 124 7.06 -1.20 -12.43
C ALA A 124 6.67 -0.64 -13.81
N LYS A 125 6.17 0.60 -13.87
CA LYS A 125 5.84 1.28 -15.13
C LYS A 125 7.09 1.51 -16.00
N GLY A 126 8.22 1.87 -15.39
CA GLY A 126 9.50 2.03 -16.07
C GLY A 126 10.01 0.71 -16.67
N GLU A 127 9.91 -0.39 -15.93
CA GLU A 127 10.28 -1.73 -16.40
C GLU A 127 9.46 -2.17 -17.62
N VAL A 128 8.15 -1.96 -17.59
CA VAL A 128 7.26 -2.25 -18.73
C VAL A 128 7.64 -1.42 -19.95
N LYS A 129 7.89 -0.13 -19.78
CA LYS A 129 8.34 0.75 -20.85
C LYS A 129 9.64 0.26 -21.49
N GLU A 130 10.62 -0.13 -20.68
CA GLU A 130 11.90 -0.64 -21.15
C GLU A 130 11.74 -1.93 -21.97
N VAL A 131 10.88 -2.86 -21.53
CA VAL A 131 10.57 -4.09 -22.28
C VAL A 131 9.96 -3.76 -23.64
N ILE A 132 9.00 -2.84 -23.70
CA ILE A 132 8.37 -2.40 -24.95
C ILE A 132 9.41 -1.79 -25.90
N GLU A 133 10.29 -0.94 -25.41
CA GLU A 133 11.34 -0.29 -26.21
C GLU A 133 12.34 -1.33 -26.77
N ARG A 134 12.76 -2.29 -25.95
CA ARG A 134 13.62 -3.41 -26.38
C ARG A 134 12.95 -4.27 -27.46
N THR A 135 11.69 -4.62 -27.27
CA THR A 135 10.92 -5.41 -28.23
C THR A 135 10.79 -4.70 -29.57
N ARG A 136 10.50 -3.39 -29.57
CA ARG A 136 10.48 -2.57 -30.79
C ARG A 136 11.83 -2.56 -31.50
N ALA A 137 12.92 -2.37 -30.77
CA ALA A 137 14.27 -2.38 -31.34
C ALA A 137 14.64 -3.72 -31.97
N MET A 138 14.17 -4.83 -31.41
CA MET A 138 14.36 -6.18 -32.00
C MET A 138 13.56 -6.35 -33.28
N SER A 139 12.31 -5.87 -33.34
CA SER A 139 11.46 -5.96 -34.55
C SER A 139 11.99 -5.14 -35.72
N LEU A 140 12.77 -4.10 -35.48
CA LEU A 140 13.40 -3.26 -36.50
C LEU A 140 14.71 -3.86 -37.05
N LYS A 141 15.22 -4.94 -36.43
CA LYS A 141 16.47 -5.63 -36.82
C LYS A 141 16.23 -6.93 -37.62
N GLU A 142 15.02 -7.17 -38.08
CA GLU A 142 14.82 -8.30 -39.00
C GLU A 142 15.67 -8.09 -40.26
N PRO A 143 16.48 -9.09 -40.65
CA PRO A 143 17.28 -8.96 -41.84
C PRO A 143 16.36 -8.86 -43.06
N THR A 144 16.52 -7.79 -43.81
CA THR A 144 15.99 -7.75 -45.16
C THR A 144 16.48 -9.01 -45.87
N ALA A 145 15.53 -9.91 -46.23
CA ALA A 145 15.84 -11.09 -47.00
C ALA A 145 16.61 -10.69 -48.29
N PRO A 146 17.64 -11.48 -48.69
CA PRO A 146 18.40 -11.19 -49.91
C PRO A 146 17.53 -11.23 -51.15
#